data_9c71d9afea8d4fb52f0a8270d2cc7349
#
_entry.id   9c71d9afea8d4fb52f0a8270d2cc7349
#
_cell.length_a   1.000
_cell.length_b   1.000
_cell.length_c   1.000
_cell.angle_alpha   90.00
_cell.angle_beta   90.00
_cell.angle_gamma   90.00
#
_symmetry.space_group_name_H-M   'P 1'
#
loop_
_entity.id
_entity.type
_entity.pdbx_description
1 polymer ?
#
loop_
_entity_poly.entity_id
_entity_poly.type
_entity_poly.pdbx_seq_one_letter_code
_entity_poly.pdbx_strand_id
1 'polypeptide(L)'
;MICSVLKGSKLFDFSAFEIHPCGKCEYECFAETEKCPYSADMEYRLLDEIVHSDLTYFILPNYCDYPCANFFVFNERSQCYFQGRPELLEAYEKVPKRAVVVSNTNEENFRQAMAYHAYEKADILFLPAKQYGKESIKGDLLTSREAVSDIMAFVQKQ
;
A
#
# COMPACT_ATOMS: atom_id res chain seq x y z
N MET A 1 -4.65 6.78 -14.24
CA MET A 1 -3.38 7.47 -14.62
C MET A 1 -2.17 6.56 -14.48
N ILE A 2 -1.76 6.10 -13.29
CA ILE A 2 -0.54 5.23 -13.15
C ILE A 2 -0.67 3.98 -14.02
N CYS A 3 -1.77 3.24 -13.90
CA CYS A 3 -2.01 2.03 -14.70
C CYS A 3 -2.07 2.27 -16.23
N SER A 4 -2.38 3.47 -16.69
CA SER A 4 -2.37 3.77 -18.12
C SER A 4 -0.95 3.92 -18.69
N VAL A 5 0.04 4.12 -17.83
CA VAL A 5 1.46 4.26 -18.20
C VAL A 5 2.21 2.94 -18.05
N LEU A 6 1.89 2.16 -17.01
CA LEU A 6 2.54 0.90 -16.71
C LEU A 6 1.81 -0.25 -17.41
N LYS A 7 2.39 -0.73 -18.51
CA LYS A 7 1.82 -1.88 -19.26
C LYS A 7 1.80 -3.14 -18.38
N GLY A 8 0.68 -3.86 -18.44
CA GLY A 8 0.50 -5.11 -17.68
C GLY A 8 0.19 -4.90 -16.20
N SER A 9 0.03 -3.65 -15.73
CA SER A 9 -0.33 -3.38 -14.34
C SER A 9 -1.76 -3.85 -14.02
N LYS A 10 -1.94 -4.31 -12.78
CA LYS A 10 -3.24 -4.62 -12.18
C LYS A 10 -3.57 -3.55 -11.15
N LEU A 11 -4.82 -3.13 -11.09
CA LEU A 11 -5.33 -2.17 -10.10
C LEU A 11 -6.23 -2.89 -9.11
N PHE A 12 -5.96 -2.69 -7.83
CA PHE A 12 -6.80 -3.15 -6.73
C PHE A 12 -7.33 -1.93 -5.97
N ASP A 13 -8.62 -1.69 -6.07
CA ASP A 13 -9.29 -0.60 -5.36
C ASP A 13 -9.86 -1.12 -4.05
N PHE A 14 -9.31 -0.67 -2.94
CA PHE A 14 -9.73 -1.09 -1.59
C PHE A 14 -11.16 -0.69 -1.24
N SER A 15 -11.81 0.16 -2.02
CA SER A 15 -13.26 0.45 -1.88
C SER A 15 -14.15 -0.63 -2.48
N ALA A 16 -13.60 -1.49 -3.34
CA ALA A 16 -14.34 -2.52 -4.08
C ALA A 16 -14.39 -3.88 -3.37
N PHE A 17 -13.66 -4.06 -2.27
CA PHE A 17 -13.61 -5.31 -1.51
C PHE A 17 -13.30 -5.06 -0.03
N GLU A 18 -13.48 -6.09 0.77
CA GLU A 18 -13.22 -6.05 2.20
C GLU A 18 -11.95 -6.85 2.55
N ILE A 19 -11.12 -6.28 3.41
CA ILE A 19 -10.05 -6.97 4.14
C ILE A 19 -10.41 -6.90 5.62
N HIS A 20 -10.55 -8.06 6.25
CA HIS A 20 -10.89 -8.13 7.66
C HIS A 20 -9.67 -7.84 8.54
N PRO A 21 -9.82 -7.11 9.64
CA PRO A 21 -8.76 -6.96 10.63
C PRO A 21 -8.49 -8.28 11.35
N CYS A 22 -7.31 -8.44 11.91
CA CYS A 22 -6.95 -9.56 12.77
C CYS A 22 -7.77 -9.55 14.08
N GLY A 23 -7.92 -10.69 14.76
CA GLY A 23 -8.39 -10.73 16.14
C GLY A 23 -9.73 -11.45 16.39
N LYS A 24 -10.19 -12.30 15.47
CA LYS A 24 -11.39 -13.14 15.70
C LYS A 24 -11.10 -14.65 15.69
N CYS A 25 -9.92 -15.04 16.15
CA CYS A 25 -9.49 -16.43 16.21
C CYS A 25 -8.58 -16.64 17.43
N GLU A 26 -8.22 -17.88 17.70
CA GLU A 26 -7.28 -18.26 18.76
C GLU A 26 -5.82 -18.31 18.25
N TYR A 27 -5.52 -17.52 17.21
CA TYR A 27 -4.20 -17.45 16.57
C TYR A 27 -3.72 -18.77 15.94
N GLU A 28 -4.63 -19.60 15.46
CA GLU A 28 -4.31 -20.89 14.83
C GLU A 28 -3.37 -20.75 13.63
N CYS A 29 -3.36 -19.59 12.98
CA CYS A 29 -2.45 -19.29 11.87
C CYS A 29 -0.96 -19.33 12.27
N PHE A 30 -0.61 -19.23 13.56
CA PHE A 30 0.77 -19.43 14.01
C PHE A 30 1.20 -20.90 13.91
N ALA A 31 0.25 -21.83 13.94
CA ALA A 31 0.51 -23.24 13.74
C ALA A 31 0.33 -23.66 12.28
N GLU A 32 -0.74 -23.20 11.63
CA GLU A 32 -1.10 -23.53 10.27
C GLU A 32 -1.70 -22.32 9.56
N THR A 33 -1.04 -21.83 8.51
CA THR A 33 -1.44 -20.61 7.76
C THR A 33 -2.87 -20.66 7.23
N GLU A 34 -3.33 -21.84 6.82
CA GLU A 34 -4.65 -22.05 6.20
C GLU A 34 -5.81 -21.97 7.21
N LYS A 35 -5.48 -21.95 8.51
CA LYS A 35 -6.49 -21.84 9.56
C LYS A 35 -6.94 -20.40 9.85
N CYS A 36 -6.42 -19.41 9.15
CA CYS A 36 -6.96 -18.06 9.26
C CYS A 36 -8.43 -18.05 8.79
N PRO A 37 -9.39 -17.63 9.61
CA PRO A 37 -10.81 -17.60 9.23
C PRO A 37 -11.10 -16.66 8.04
N TYR A 38 -10.16 -15.77 7.73
CA TYR A 38 -10.23 -14.82 6.63
C TYR A 38 -9.26 -15.13 5.47
N SER A 39 -8.70 -16.35 5.42
CA SER A 39 -7.76 -16.75 4.36
C SER A 39 -8.33 -16.65 2.93
N ALA A 40 -9.65 -16.64 2.81
CA ALA A 40 -10.35 -16.50 1.53
C ALA A 40 -10.65 -15.04 1.13
N ASP A 41 -10.34 -14.04 1.98
CA ASP A 41 -10.56 -12.66 1.62
C ASP A 41 -9.49 -12.12 0.64
N MET A 42 -9.64 -10.85 0.25
CA MET A 42 -8.80 -10.28 -0.79
C MET A 42 -7.33 -10.11 -0.37
N GLU A 43 -6.99 -10.10 0.92
CA GLU A 43 -5.63 -9.86 1.38
C GLU A 43 -4.64 -10.92 0.87
N TYR A 44 -4.99 -12.20 1.00
CA TYR A 44 -4.12 -13.30 0.54
C TYR A 44 -3.88 -13.21 -0.97
N ARG A 45 -4.93 -12.86 -1.72
CA ARG A 45 -4.79 -12.63 -3.17
C ARG A 45 -3.90 -11.44 -3.48
N LEU A 46 -4.00 -10.34 -2.74
CA LEU A 46 -3.15 -9.16 -2.92
C LEU A 46 -1.69 -9.49 -2.62
N LEU A 47 -1.41 -10.20 -1.54
CA LEU A 47 -0.06 -10.63 -1.18
C LEU A 47 0.53 -11.55 -2.24
N ASP A 48 -0.27 -12.49 -2.77
CA ASP A 48 0.13 -13.37 -3.87
C ASP A 48 0.46 -12.58 -5.15
N GLU A 49 -0.35 -11.60 -5.50
CA GLU A 49 -0.07 -10.72 -6.65
C GLU A 49 1.19 -9.87 -6.43
N ILE A 50 1.45 -9.42 -5.21
CA ILE A 50 2.65 -8.65 -4.88
C ILE A 50 3.90 -9.50 -5.03
N VAL A 51 3.95 -10.71 -4.47
CA VAL A 51 5.14 -11.57 -4.53
C VAL A 51 5.51 -12.00 -5.95
N HIS A 52 4.56 -11.93 -6.89
CA HIS A 52 4.77 -12.23 -8.31
C HIS A 52 4.89 -10.99 -9.20
N SER A 53 4.97 -9.79 -8.61
CA SER A 53 5.10 -8.54 -9.37
C SER A 53 6.55 -8.06 -9.45
N ASP A 54 6.85 -7.29 -10.50
CA ASP A 54 8.16 -6.63 -10.65
C ASP A 54 8.26 -5.35 -9.82
N LEU A 55 7.11 -4.74 -9.47
CA LEU A 55 7.02 -3.48 -8.74
C LEU A 55 5.60 -3.28 -8.21
N THR A 56 5.49 -2.80 -6.97
CA THR A 56 4.20 -2.48 -6.35
C THR A 56 4.09 -0.99 -6.04
N TYR A 57 2.95 -0.38 -6.39
CA TYR A 57 2.58 0.96 -5.99
C TYR A 57 1.47 0.94 -4.95
N PHE A 58 1.69 1.61 -3.84
CA PHE A 58 0.66 1.95 -2.87
C PHE A 58 0.19 3.39 -3.12
N ILE A 59 -1.10 3.58 -3.33
CA ILE A 59 -1.71 4.91 -3.47
C ILE A 59 -2.52 5.16 -2.21
N LEU A 60 -2.02 6.03 -1.34
CA LEU A 60 -2.50 6.16 0.02
C LEU A 60 -2.84 7.61 0.35
N PRO A 61 -3.98 7.86 1.02
CA PRO A 61 -4.18 9.13 1.71
C PRO A 61 -3.36 9.15 3.01
N ASN A 62 -2.90 10.35 3.37
CA ASN A 62 -2.35 10.62 4.69
C ASN A 62 -3.43 11.29 5.55
N TYR A 63 -3.82 10.63 6.63
CA TYR A 63 -4.80 11.15 7.59
C TYR A 63 -4.12 11.42 8.93
N CYS A 64 -4.23 12.66 9.41
CA CYS A 64 -3.64 13.04 10.70
C CYS A 64 -2.17 12.65 10.83
N ASP A 65 -1.40 12.78 9.74
CA ASP A 65 0.02 12.45 9.68
C ASP A 65 0.36 10.94 9.71
N TYR A 66 -0.63 10.07 9.39
CA TYR A 66 -0.46 8.62 9.33
C TYR A 66 -1.06 8.03 8.05
N PRO A 67 -0.60 6.84 7.62
CA PRO A 67 -1.28 6.05 6.61
C PRO A 67 -2.74 5.77 7.01
N CYS A 68 -3.61 5.60 6.03
CA CYS A 68 -5.03 5.29 6.29
C CYS A 68 -5.20 3.92 6.97
N ALA A 69 -6.34 3.70 7.62
CA ALA A 69 -6.66 2.47 8.33
C ALA A 69 -6.49 1.20 7.46
N ASN A 70 -6.87 1.25 6.19
CA ASN A 70 -6.73 0.13 5.28
C ASN A 70 -5.27 -0.33 5.09
N PHE A 71 -4.30 0.58 5.19
CA PHE A 71 -2.90 0.21 5.16
C PHE A 71 -2.50 -0.63 6.38
N PHE A 72 -2.97 -0.25 7.57
CA PHE A 72 -2.69 -1.01 8.79
C PHE A 72 -3.40 -2.37 8.78
N VAL A 73 -4.67 -2.41 8.40
CA VAL A 73 -5.44 -3.67 8.29
C VAL A 73 -4.76 -4.65 7.32
N PHE A 74 -4.31 -4.16 6.17
CA PHE A 74 -3.58 -4.97 5.19
C PHE A 74 -2.26 -5.53 5.78
N ASN A 75 -1.51 -4.73 6.53
CA ASN A 75 -0.24 -5.19 7.10
C ASN A 75 -0.40 -6.05 8.35
N GLU A 76 -1.49 -5.86 9.11
CA GLU A 76 -1.76 -6.57 10.36
C GLU A 76 -1.83 -8.10 10.16
N ARG A 77 -2.45 -8.54 9.07
CA ARG A 77 -2.64 -9.97 8.78
C ARG A 77 -1.61 -10.57 7.82
N SER A 78 -0.75 -9.77 7.25
CA SER A 78 0.28 -10.27 6.32
C SER A 78 1.17 -11.35 6.95
N GLN A 79 1.39 -11.29 8.26
CA GLN A 79 2.12 -12.32 9.00
C GLN A 79 1.44 -13.70 8.86
N CYS A 80 0.12 -13.78 8.88
CA CYS A 80 -0.60 -15.04 8.71
C CYS A 80 -0.35 -15.66 7.33
N TYR A 81 -0.25 -14.84 6.29
CA TYR A 81 0.06 -15.31 4.94
C TYR A 81 1.48 -15.86 4.83
N PHE A 82 2.45 -15.23 5.49
CA PHE A 82 3.86 -15.63 5.42
C PHE A 82 4.27 -16.71 6.43
N GLN A 83 3.43 -17.01 7.42
CA GLN A 83 3.75 -17.99 8.45
C GLN A 83 4.09 -19.37 7.84
N GLY A 84 5.29 -19.88 8.17
CA GLY A 84 5.78 -21.15 7.61
C GLY A 84 6.16 -21.12 6.13
N ARG A 85 6.21 -19.93 5.50
CA ARG A 85 6.51 -19.74 4.06
C ARG A 85 7.63 -18.71 3.89
N PRO A 86 8.85 -18.99 4.37
CA PRO A 86 9.95 -18.00 4.34
C PRO A 86 10.33 -17.58 2.91
N GLU A 87 10.15 -18.46 1.93
CA GLU A 87 10.40 -18.16 0.51
C GLU A 87 9.44 -17.10 -0.05
N LEU A 88 8.17 -17.08 0.40
CA LEU A 88 7.21 -16.04 0.00
C LEU A 88 7.52 -14.71 0.69
N LEU A 89 7.92 -14.73 1.96
CA LEU A 89 8.36 -13.53 2.66
C LEU A 89 9.58 -12.92 1.97
N GLU A 90 10.58 -13.73 1.64
CA GLU A 90 11.76 -13.27 0.90
C GLU A 90 11.40 -12.71 -0.47
N ALA A 91 10.48 -13.35 -1.20
CA ALA A 91 9.97 -12.84 -2.47
C ALA A 91 9.27 -11.50 -2.29
N TYR A 92 8.40 -11.37 -1.28
CA TYR A 92 7.71 -10.14 -0.96
C TYR A 92 8.68 -8.98 -0.63
N GLU A 93 9.72 -9.25 0.14
CA GLU A 93 10.72 -8.25 0.53
C GLU A 93 11.56 -7.78 -0.66
N LYS A 94 11.82 -8.65 -1.63
CA LYS A 94 12.56 -8.33 -2.86
C LYS A 94 11.79 -7.44 -3.83
N VAL A 95 10.47 -7.50 -3.83
CA VAL A 95 9.66 -6.66 -4.73
C VAL A 95 9.84 -5.19 -4.35
N PRO A 96 10.30 -4.33 -5.27
CA PRO A 96 10.40 -2.89 -5.02
C PRO A 96 9.00 -2.32 -4.72
N LYS A 97 8.94 -1.45 -3.72
CA LYS A 97 7.70 -0.80 -3.29
C LYS A 97 7.82 0.69 -3.45
N ARG A 98 6.81 1.31 -4.04
CA ARG A 98 6.68 2.75 -4.18
C ARG A 98 5.35 3.21 -3.62
N ALA A 99 5.32 4.40 -3.06
CA ALA A 99 4.08 4.98 -2.56
C ALA A 99 3.82 6.36 -3.17
N VAL A 100 2.58 6.62 -3.53
CA VAL A 100 2.09 7.96 -3.89
C VAL A 100 1.10 8.38 -2.81
N VAL A 101 1.44 9.44 -2.09
CA VAL A 101 0.72 9.84 -0.88
C VAL A 101 0.09 11.21 -1.06
N VAL A 102 -1.23 11.29 -0.93
CA VAL A 102 -1.97 12.55 -0.97
C VAL A 102 -2.21 13.05 0.46
N SER A 103 -1.82 14.28 0.74
CA SER A 103 -1.88 14.83 2.10
C SER A 103 -2.18 16.32 2.15
N ASN A 104 -2.62 16.78 3.33
CA ASN A 104 -2.58 18.18 3.75
C ASN A 104 -1.73 18.39 5.01
N THR A 105 -1.10 17.36 5.54
CA THR A 105 -0.30 17.38 6.77
C THR A 105 1.15 17.02 6.49
N ASN A 106 1.95 16.87 7.54
CA ASN A 106 3.36 16.52 7.46
C ASN A 106 3.56 15.05 7.07
N GLU A 107 4.79 14.69 6.73
CA GLU A 107 5.14 13.34 6.29
C GLU A 107 5.93 12.51 7.32
N GLU A 108 6.36 13.12 8.43
CA GLU A 108 7.28 12.50 9.37
C GLU A 108 6.73 11.21 9.99
N ASN A 109 5.56 11.29 10.63
CA ASN A 109 4.95 10.11 11.24
C ASN A 109 4.50 9.10 10.19
N PHE A 110 4.08 9.57 9.01
CA PHE A 110 3.75 8.69 7.89
C PHE A 110 4.96 7.84 7.48
N ARG A 111 6.13 8.45 7.33
CA ARG A 111 7.37 7.75 6.97
C ARG A 111 7.79 6.77 8.06
N GLN A 112 7.67 7.15 9.34
CA GLN A 112 7.96 6.25 10.46
C GLN A 112 7.03 5.04 10.46
N ALA A 113 5.73 5.22 10.23
CA ALA A 113 4.77 4.12 10.16
C ALA A 113 5.08 3.18 8.97
N MET A 114 5.43 3.72 7.81
CA MET A 114 5.84 2.92 6.66
C MET A 114 7.09 2.09 6.98
N ALA A 115 8.11 2.69 7.59
CA ALA A 115 9.35 2.00 7.97
C ALA A 115 9.08 0.87 8.98
N TYR A 116 8.22 1.10 9.96
CA TYR A 116 7.83 0.09 10.96
C TYR A 116 7.22 -1.17 10.31
N HIS A 117 6.50 -1.02 9.22
CA HIS A 117 5.89 -2.11 8.47
C HIS A 117 6.79 -2.67 7.35
N ALA A 118 8.11 -2.60 7.48
CA ALA A 118 9.09 -3.11 6.53
C ALA A 118 9.11 -2.39 5.15
N TYR A 119 8.53 -1.18 5.07
CA TYR A 119 8.60 -0.34 3.86
C TYR A 119 9.70 0.73 3.95
N GLU A 120 10.71 0.51 4.77
CA GLU A 120 11.80 1.46 4.99
C GLU A 120 12.52 1.88 3.70
N LYS A 121 12.61 0.93 2.75
CA LYS A 121 13.22 1.16 1.43
C LYS A 121 12.23 1.63 0.36
N ALA A 122 10.97 1.87 0.72
CA ALA A 122 9.99 2.33 -0.26
C ALA A 122 10.32 3.73 -0.74
N ASP A 123 10.30 3.92 -2.07
CA ASP A 123 10.39 5.25 -2.68
C ASP A 123 9.01 5.94 -2.54
N ILE A 124 8.95 7.10 -1.90
CA ILE A 124 7.69 7.77 -1.56
C ILE A 124 7.64 9.13 -2.24
N LEU A 125 6.63 9.32 -3.09
CA LEU A 125 6.20 10.62 -3.57
C LEU A 125 5.11 11.16 -2.66
N PHE A 126 5.44 12.16 -1.86
CA PHE A 126 4.50 12.82 -0.97
C PHE A 126 3.96 14.07 -1.65
N LEU A 127 2.63 14.16 -1.79
CA LEU A 127 1.94 15.23 -2.51
C LEU A 127 1.09 16.06 -1.52
N PRO A 128 1.67 17.13 -0.93
CA PRO A 128 0.91 18.05 -0.08
C PRO A 128 -0.03 18.87 -0.96
N ALA A 129 -1.32 18.54 -0.95
CA ALA A 129 -2.30 19.14 -1.89
C ALA A 129 -2.28 20.68 -1.88
N LYS A 130 -2.05 21.30 -0.72
CA LYS A 130 -1.94 22.77 -0.59
C LYS A 130 -0.80 23.37 -1.42
N GLN A 131 0.31 22.68 -1.62
CA GLN A 131 1.42 23.16 -2.46
C GLN A 131 1.02 23.29 -3.92
N TYR A 132 0.03 22.52 -4.34
CA TYR A 132 -0.55 22.54 -5.69
C TYR A 132 -1.79 23.43 -5.79
N GLY A 133 -2.09 24.24 -4.77
CA GLY A 133 -3.30 25.06 -4.71
C GLY A 133 -4.58 24.24 -4.61
N LYS A 134 -4.50 23.02 -4.05
CA LYS A 134 -5.59 22.05 -3.92
C LYS A 134 -5.87 21.70 -2.46
N GLU A 135 -6.97 20.97 -2.26
CA GLU A 135 -7.34 20.42 -0.96
C GLU A 135 -7.54 18.91 -1.09
N SER A 136 -6.84 18.10 -0.29
CA SER A 136 -6.93 16.63 -0.39
C SER A 136 -8.36 16.12 -0.17
N ILE A 137 -9.12 16.78 0.71
CA ILE A 137 -10.52 16.43 1.01
C ILE A 137 -11.47 16.61 -0.19
N LYS A 138 -11.13 17.46 -1.14
CA LYS A 138 -11.95 17.68 -2.34
C LYS A 138 -11.67 16.65 -3.45
N GLY A 139 -10.61 15.88 -3.33
CA GLY A 139 -10.22 14.91 -4.34
C GLY A 139 -9.82 15.54 -5.68
N ASP A 140 -9.45 16.83 -5.69
CA ASP A 140 -9.20 17.62 -6.89
C ASP A 140 -7.72 17.74 -7.29
N LEU A 141 -6.82 17.02 -6.61
CA LEU A 141 -5.37 17.09 -6.82
C LEU A 141 -4.99 16.87 -8.29
N LEU A 142 -5.61 15.90 -8.95
CA LEU A 142 -5.32 15.57 -10.35
C LEU A 142 -5.80 16.64 -11.35
N THR A 143 -6.46 17.70 -10.92
CA THR A 143 -6.73 18.86 -11.76
C THR A 143 -5.56 19.85 -11.81
N SER A 144 -4.54 19.65 -10.95
CA SER A 144 -3.27 20.38 -11.03
C SER A 144 -2.34 19.71 -12.05
N ARG A 145 -1.92 20.48 -13.06
CA ARG A 145 -0.95 20.00 -14.06
C ARG A 145 0.41 19.68 -13.44
N GLU A 146 0.81 20.45 -12.43
CA GLU A 146 2.07 20.25 -11.71
C GLU A 146 2.03 18.93 -10.93
N ALA A 147 0.98 18.67 -10.14
CA ALA A 147 0.83 17.39 -9.44
C ALA A 147 0.83 16.19 -10.39
N VAL A 148 0.15 16.31 -11.52
CA VAL A 148 0.16 15.26 -12.57
C VAL A 148 1.56 15.07 -13.12
N SER A 149 2.30 16.15 -13.40
CA SER A 149 3.68 16.08 -13.87
C SER A 149 4.60 15.37 -12.88
N ASP A 150 4.50 15.70 -11.60
CA ASP A 150 5.32 15.08 -10.54
C ASP A 150 5.02 13.58 -10.39
N ILE A 151 3.74 13.19 -10.44
CA ILE A 151 3.35 11.78 -10.44
C ILE A 151 3.92 11.06 -11.66
N MET A 152 3.82 11.66 -12.85
CA MET A 152 4.33 11.04 -14.08
C MET A 152 5.86 10.89 -14.04
N ALA A 153 6.58 11.90 -13.56
CA ALA A 153 8.03 11.85 -13.39
C ALA A 153 8.43 10.74 -12.40
N PHE A 154 7.70 10.61 -11.29
CA PHE A 154 7.94 9.58 -10.30
C PHE A 154 7.70 8.15 -10.84
N VAL A 155 6.63 7.96 -11.61
CA VAL A 155 6.29 6.66 -12.20
C VAL A 155 7.30 6.25 -13.30
N GLN A 156 7.84 7.22 -14.04
CA GLN A 156 8.82 6.98 -15.10
C GLN A 156 10.26 6.83 -14.59
N LYS A 157 10.53 7.16 -13.34
CA LYS A 157 11.84 6.97 -12.72
C LYS A 157 12.13 5.46 -12.61
N GLN A 158 13.17 5.02 -13.33
CA GLN A 158 13.70 3.65 -13.28
C GLN A 158 14.51 3.39 -12.01
#